data_3fe4effc11199d22ad178292d282e43d
#
_entry.id   3fe4effc11199d22ad178292d282e43d
#
_cell.length_a   1.000
_cell.length_b   1.000
_cell.length_c   1.000
_cell.angle_alpha   90.00
_cell.angle_beta   90.00
_cell.angle_gamma   90.00
#
_symmetry.space_group_name_H-M   'P 1'
#
loop_
_entity.id
_entity.type
_entity.pdbx_description
1 polymer ?
#
loop_
_entity_poly.entity_id
_entity_poly.type
_entity_poly.pdbx_seq_one_letter_code
_entity_poly.pdbx_strand_id
1 'polypeptide(L)'
;MIVDLSHCSRSTVYDCIKLSKAPVVASHSGVYNYKAIPRNLTDPEMLKIAAKGGYIGLPAGRYFLSHKPKKELSVANIIDHVDYVKNLIGKEYIGIGTDFDGGAGLPGFENMSKMKELTKEMLRRGYTDEEIEHFWGKNFIRVFKAVEEAAEK
;
A
#
# COMPACT_ATOMS: atom_id res chain seq x y z
N MET A 1 17.48 -6.79 -6.24
CA MET A 1 16.18 -6.55 -6.95
C MET A 1 15.06 -6.72 -5.95
N ILE A 2 14.07 -5.80 -5.92
CA ILE A 2 12.85 -5.91 -5.09
C ILE A 2 11.83 -6.75 -5.85
N VAL A 3 11.23 -7.74 -5.18
CA VAL A 3 10.13 -8.55 -5.72
C VAL A 3 8.81 -7.83 -5.44
N ASP A 4 8.08 -7.46 -6.51
CA ASP A 4 6.76 -6.84 -6.42
C ASP A 4 5.65 -7.89 -6.64
N LEU A 5 4.70 -7.91 -5.72
CA LEU A 5 3.56 -8.83 -5.69
C LEU A 5 2.31 -8.26 -6.36
N SER A 6 2.32 -6.98 -6.73
CA SER A 6 1.19 -6.38 -7.43
C SER A 6 0.98 -7.08 -8.78
N HIS A 7 -0.28 -7.32 -9.14
CA HIS A 7 -0.71 -8.12 -10.31
C HIS A 7 -0.43 -9.64 -10.24
N CYS A 8 0.12 -10.14 -9.15
CA CYS A 8 0.30 -11.58 -8.98
C CYS A 8 -1.00 -12.31 -8.61
N SER A 9 -1.08 -13.59 -8.96
CA SER A 9 -2.11 -14.46 -8.42
C SER A 9 -1.86 -14.74 -6.92
N ARG A 10 -2.90 -15.15 -6.17
CA ARG A 10 -2.73 -15.47 -4.74
C ARG A 10 -1.68 -16.55 -4.50
N SER A 11 -1.65 -17.60 -5.32
CA SER A 11 -0.62 -18.65 -5.22
C SER A 11 0.77 -18.08 -5.40
N THR A 12 0.96 -17.24 -6.43
CA THR A 12 2.25 -16.56 -6.70
C THR A 12 2.67 -15.68 -5.54
N VAL A 13 1.73 -14.93 -4.91
CA VAL A 13 2.03 -14.13 -3.72
C VAL A 13 2.64 -14.98 -2.61
N TYR A 14 2.02 -16.13 -2.28
CA TYR A 14 2.52 -17.03 -1.26
C TYR A 14 3.87 -17.67 -1.63
N ASP A 15 4.04 -18.06 -2.89
CA ASP A 15 5.30 -18.64 -3.36
C ASP A 15 6.44 -17.61 -3.32
N CYS A 16 6.21 -16.39 -3.77
CA CYS A 16 7.19 -15.31 -3.69
C CYS A 16 7.60 -15.01 -2.24
N ILE A 17 6.63 -14.90 -1.32
CA ILE A 17 6.92 -14.65 0.11
C ILE A 17 7.75 -15.80 0.70
N LYS A 18 7.43 -17.04 0.34
CA LYS A 18 8.15 -18.24 0.81
C LYS A 18 9.58 -18.31 0.29
N LEU A 19 9.78 -18.05 -1.00
CA LEU A 19 11.05 -18.24 -1.69
C LEU A 19 12.00 -17.04 -1.56
N SER A 20 11.48 -15.82 -1.46
CA SER A 20 12.31 -14.62 -1.32
C SER A 20 13.18 -14.69 -0.07
N LYS A 21 14.46 -14.36 -0.22
CA LYS A 21 15.41 -14.20 0.91
C LYS A 21 15.39 -12.79 1.50
N ALA A 22 14.73 -11.85 0.83
CA ALA A 22 14.62 -10.44 1.21
C ALA A 22 13.15 -10.04 1.37
N PRO A 23 12.86 -8.87 1.97
CA PRO A 23 11.52 -8.32 2.00
C PRO A 23 10.92 -8.19 0.60
N VAL A 24 9.60 -8.35 0.50
CA VAL A 24 8.81 -8.21 -0.73
C VAL A 24 7.90 -6.99 -0.63
N VAL A 25 7.45 -6.46 -1.76
CA VAL A 25 6.50 -5.35 -1.78
C VAL A 25 5.23 -5.72 -2.53
N ALA A 26 4.11 -5.11 -2.16
CA ALA A 26 2.96 -4.93 -3.02
C ALA A 26 2.90 -3.44 -3.36
N SER A 27 3.42 -3.05 -4.52
CA SER A 27 3.61 -1.64 -4.86
C SER A 27 2.31 -0.85 -4.92
N HIS A 28 1.20 -1.50 -5.32
CA HIS A 28 -0.14 -0.91 -5.39
C HIS A 28 -1.23 -1.98 -5.27
N SER A 29 -1.71 -2.23 -4.06
CA SER A 29 -2.78 -3.18 -3.78
C SER A 29 -3.69 -2.67 -2.66
N GLY A 30 -5.01 -2.77 -2.86
CA GLY A 30 -6.00 -2.36 -1.87
C GLY A 30 -6.30 -3.45 -0.85
N VAL A 31 -7.31 -3.21 -0.02
CA VAL A 31 -7.79 -4.12 1.03
C VAL A 31 -8.98 -4.93 0.53
N TYR A 32 -8.87 -6.26 0.55
CA TYR A 32 -9.91 -7.16 0.06
C TYR A 32 -11.23 -7.00 0.83
N ASN A 33 -11.17 -6.75 2.13
CA ASN A 33 -12.37 -6.59 2.97
C ASN A 33 -13.19 -5.33 2.63
N TYR A 34 -12.58 -4.30 2.02
CA TYR A 34 -13.31 -3.14 1.49
C TYR A 34 -13.82 -3.37 0.07
N LYS A 35 -13.08 -4.12 -0.71
CA LYS A 35 -13.48 -4.49 -2.06
C LYS A 35 -12.92 -5.85 -2.45
N ALA A 36 -13.80 -6.84 -2.51
CA ALA A 36 -13.49 -8.23 -2.78
C ALA A 36 -13.19 -8.45 -4.27
N ILE A 37 -11.97 -8.10 -4.67
CA ILE A 37 -11.42 -8.34 -6.02
C ILE A 37 -10.07 -9.06 -5.92
N PRO A 38 -9.68 -9.86 -6.94
CA PRO A 38 -8.40 -10.59 -6.90
C PRO A 38 -7.16 -9.72 -6.74
N ARG A 39 -7.25 -8.44 -7.14
CA ARG A 39 -6.14 -7.47 -7.05
C ARG A 39 -5.88 -6.94 -5.64
N ASN A 40 -6.85 -7.09 -4.73
CA ASN A 40 -6.74 -6.63 -3.36
C ASN A 40 -6.22 -7.74 -2.44
N LEU A 41 -5.40 -7.35 -1.46
CA LEU A 41 -4.80 -8.25 -0.50
C LEU A 41 -5.79 -8.64 0.59
N THR A 42 -5.79 -9.91 0.94
CA THR A 42 -6.47 -10.44 2.13
C THR A 42 -5.62 -10.24 3.37
N ASP A 43 -6.25 -10.31 4.55
CA ASP A 43 -5.55 -10.19 5.84
C ASP A 43 -4.37 -11.19 5.97
N PRO A 44 -4.52 -12.50 5.63
CA PRO A 44 -3.39 -13.42 5.67
C PRO A 44 -2.22 -13.05 4.76
N GLU A 45 -2.50 -12.47 3.57
CA GLU A 45 -1.45 -11.98 2.66
C GLU A 45 -0.72 -10.78 3.26
N MET A 46 -1.46 -9.80 3.80
CA MET A 46 -0.89 -8.61 4.45
C MET A 46 -0.03 -8.98 5.66
N LEU A 47 -0.50 -9.88 6.51
CA LEU A 47 0.25 -10.39 7.67
C LEU A 47 1.56 -11.08 7.25
N LYS A 48 1.53 -11.87 6.17
CA LYS A 48 2.74 -12.53 5.66
C LYS A 48 3.74 -11.56 5.03
N ILE A 49 3.26 -10.55 4.30
CA ILE A 49 4.11 -9.46 3.78
C ILE A 49 4.79 -8.73 4.92
N ALA A 50 4.04 -8.36 5.97
CA ALA A 50 4.59 -7.70 7.15
C ALA A 50 5.61 -8.57 7.90
N ALA A 51 5.29 -9.85 8.13
CA ALA A 51 6.19 -10.82 8.78
C ALA A 51 7.50 -11.00 7.99
N LYS A 52 7.49 -10.77 6.67
CA LYS A 52 8.68 -10.77 5.81
C LYS A 52 9.44 -9.43 5.84
N GLY A 53 8.97 -8.45 6.62
CA GLY A 53 9.53 -7.11 6.64
C GLY A 53 9.17 -6.27 5.40
N GLY A 54 8.12 -6.64 4.69
CA GLY A 54 7.75 -6.05 3.40
C GLY A 54 7.09 -4.67 3.48
N TYR A 55 6.40 -4.30 2.40
CA TYR A 55 5.73 -3.01 2.23
C TYR A 55 4.47 -3.17 1.39
N ILE A 56 3.43 -2.42 1.73
CA ILE A 56 2.16 -2.36 1.00
C ILE A 56 1.87 -0.91 0.62
N GLY A 57 1.94 -0.61 -0.68
CA GLY A 57 1.53 0.66 -1.26
C GLY A 57 0.04 0.66 -1.56
N LEU A 58 -0.70 1.63 -1.04
CA LEU A 58 -2.14 1.73 -1.26
C LEU A 58 -2.45 2.54 -2.51
N PRO A 59 -3.33 2.04 -3.40
CA PRO A 59 -3.62 2.66 -4.68
C PRO A 59 -4.62 3.80 -4.55
N ALA A 60 -4.63 4.69 -5.56
CA ALA A 60 -5.56 5.82 -5.66
C ALA A 60 -6.73 5.55 -6.62
N GLY A 61 -6.91 4.32 -7.08
CA GLY A 61 -7.91 3.98 -8.08
C GLY A 61 -9.23 3.46 -7.50
N ARG A 62 -10.37 3.94 -8.00
CA ARG A 62 -11.70 3.41 -7.65
C ARG A 62 -11.77 1.89 -7.74
N TYR A 63 -11.10 1.31 -8.73
CA TYR A 63 -11.10 -0.13 -8.95
C TYR A 63 -10.68 -0.91 -7.70
N PHE A 64 -9.76 -0.38 -6.92
CA PHE A 64 -9.24 -1.02 -5.71
C PHE A 64 -10.02 -0.64 -4.44
N LEU A 65 -10.52 0.61 -4.38
CA LEU A 65 -10.96 1.20 -3.13
C LEU A 65 -12.41 0.87 -2.76
N SER A 66 -13.33 0.85 -3.74
CA SER A 66 -14.74 0.76 -3.42
C SER A 66 -15.60 0.32 -4.62
N HIS A 67 -16.79 -0.21 -4.31
CA HIS A 67 -17.86 -0.43 -5.28
C HIS A 67 -18.65 0.84 -5.62
N LYS A 68 -18.51 1.92 -4.82
CA LYS A 68 -19.19 3.19 -5.05
C LYS A 68 -18.77 3.84 -6.38
N PRO A 69 -19.62 4.69 -6.99
CA PRO A 69 -19.23 5.48 -8.15
C PRO A 69 -18.01 6.35 -7.87
N LYS A 70 -17.14 6.56 -8.86
CA LYS A 70 -15.90 7.35 -8.71
C LYS A 70 -16.15 8.75 -8.13
N LYS A 71 -17.26 9.40 -8.54
CA LYS A 71 -17.65 10.74 -8.09
C LYS A 71 -17.94 10.87 -6.59
N GLU A 72 -18.18 9.74 -5.92
CA GLU A 72 -18.47 9.66 -4.47
C GLU A 72 -17.22 9.32 -3.64
N LEU A 73 -16.08 9.13 -4.29
CA LEU A 73 -14.82 8.80 -3.64
C LEU A 73 -13.93 10.04 -3.49
N SER A 74 -13.10 10.02 -2.47
CA SER A 74 -12.13 11.06 -2.17
C SER A 74 -10.87 10.44 -1.54
N VAL A 75 -9.89 11.25 -1.18
CA VAL A 75 -8.70 10.82 -0.43
C VAL A 75 -9.06 10.12 0.89
N ALA A 76 -10.19 10.45 1.51
CA ALA A 76 -10.65 9.78 2.72
C ALA A 76 -10.78 8.26 2.52
N ASN A 77 -11.23 7.80 1.34
CA ASN A 77 -11.32 6.37 1.05
C ASN A 77 -9.95 5.70 0.93
N ILE A 78 -8.91 6.41 0.49
CA ILE A 78 -7.54 5.89 0.52
C ILE A 78 -7.10 5.74 1.99
N ILE A 79 -7.35 6.75 2.81
CA ILE A 79 -6.95 6.71 4.24
C ILE A 79 -7.77 5.67 5.02
N ASP A 80 -9.02 5.35 4.64
CA ASP A 80 -9.75 4.20 5.21
C ASP A 80 -8.95 2.90 5.05
N HIS A 81 -8.38 2.66 3.86
CA HIS A 81 -7.50 1.52 3.62
C HIS A 81 -6.19 1.61 4.43
N VAL A 82 -5.60 2.83 4.57
CA VAL A 82 -4.41 3.05 5.41
C VAL A 82 -4.71 2.69 6.86
N ASP A 83 -5.82 3.17 7.42
CA ASP A 83 -6.24 2.88 8.78
C ASP A 83 -6.42 1.38 9.01
N TYR A 84 -7.08 0.70 8.06
CA TYR A 84 -7.26 -0.76 8.12
C TYR A 84 -5.93 -1.50 8.19
N VAL A 85 -5.03 -1.23 7.24
CA VAL A 85 -3.73 -1.90 7.16
C VAL A 85 -2.88 -1.56 8.38
N LYS A 86 -2.85 -0.28 8.82
CA LYS A 86 -2.16 0.15 10.04
C LYS A 86 -2.62 -0.63 11.27
N ASN A 87 -3.92 -0.79 11.44
CA ASN A 87 -4.49 -1.51 12.57
C ASN A 87 -4.21 -3.02 12.52
N LEU A 88 -4.08 -3.59 11.33
CA LEU A 88 -3.82 -5.01 11.14
C LEU A 88 -2.35 -5.40 11.33
N ILE A 89 -1.42 -4.62 10.77
CA ILE A 89 0.00 -4.99 10.65
C ILE A 89 0.99 -3.95 11.17
N GLY A 90 0.54 -2.76 11.57
CA GLY A 90 1.40 -1.67 12.04
C GLY A 90 1.74 -0.64 10.98
N LYS A 91 2.17 0.54 11.46
CA LYS A 91 2.50 1.71 10.63
C LYS A 91 3.75 1.51 9.75
N GLU A 92 4.61 0.57 10.12
CA GLU A 92 5.92 0.34 9.50
C GLU A 92 5.84 -0.34 8.12
N TYR A 93 4.66 -0.80 7.69
CA TYR A 93 4.53 -1.65 6.51
C TYR A 93 3.69 -1.03 5.39
N ILE A 94 3.23 0.21 5.55
CA ILE A 94 2.31 0.86 4.61
C ILE A 94 2.86 2.15 4.02
N GLY A 95 2.34 2.50 2.85
CA GLY A 95 2.57 3.77 2.20
C GLY A 95 1.67 3.94 0.98
N ILE A 96 2.06 4.82 0.08
CA ILE A 96 1.30 5.12 -1.12
C ILE A 96 1.88 4.44 -2.37
N GLY A 97 1.01 3.89 -3.20
CA GLY A 97 1.31 3.40 -4.54
C GLY A 97 0.20 3.84 -5.49
N THR A 98 0.18 5.11 -5.85
CA THR A 98 -0.97 5.79 -6.47
C THR A 98 -1.53 5.13 -7.71
N ASP A 99 -0.66 4.57 -8.55
CA ASP A 99 -1.02 3.98 -9.84
C ASP A 99 -1.67 5.01 -10.81
N PHE A 100 -1.25 6.29 -10.73
CA PHE A 100 -1.83 7.36 -11.55
C PHE A 100 -1.72 7.09 -13.05
N ASP A 101 -0.55 6.65 -13.51
CA ASP A 101 -0.32 6.36 -14.93
C ASP A 101 -1.03 5.09 -15.39
N GLY A 102 -1.44 4.21 -14.46
CA GLY A 102 -2.35 3.08 -14.69
C GLY A 102 -3.83 3.44 -14.74
N GLY A 103 -4.15 4.73 -14.77
CA GLY A 103 -5.53 5.23 -14.85
C GLY A 103 -6.20 5.44 -13.49
N ALA A 104 -5.45 5.38 -12.41
CA ALA A 104 -5.95 5.73 -11.09
C ALA A 104 -6.18 7.25 -10.93
N GLY A 105 -6.72 7.63 -9.77
CA GLY A 105 -7.05 9.00 -9.42
C GLY A 105 -8.52 9.15 -9.04
N LEU A 106 -8.77 10.06 -8.11
CA LEU A 106 -10.11 10.35 -7.56
C LEU A 106 -10.42 11.84 -7.74
N PRO A 107 -11.67 12.26 -7.60
CA PRO A 107 -12.00 13.69 -7.58
C PRO A 107 -11.20 14.44 -6.50
N GLY A 108 -10.48 15.48 -6.90
CA GLY A 108 -9.57 16.23 -6.03
C GLY A 108 -8.22 15.57 -5.75
N PHE A 109 -7.97 14.37 -6.31
CA PHE A 109 -6.72 13.64 -6.19
C PHE A 109 -6.38 12.91 -7.50
N GLU A 110 -6.21 13.69 -8.58
CA GLU A 110 -6.08 13.16 -9.93
C GLU A 110 -4.64 12.88 -10.36
N ASN A 111 -3.67 13.51 -9.70
CA ASN A 111 -2.25 13.41 -10.07
C ASN A 111 -1.32 13.85 -8.93
N MET A 112 -0.01 13.78 -9.17
CA MET A 112 1.05 14.07 -8.19
C MET A 112 0.97 15.47 -7.57
N SER A 113 0.42 16.48 -8.25
CA SER A 113 0.30 17.85 -7.68
C SER A 113 -0.67 17.90 -6.48
N LYS A 114 -1.47 16.85 -6.30
CA LYS A 114 -2.49 16.73 -5.24
C LYS A 114 -2.02 15.89 -4.04
N MET A 115 -0.79 15.41 -4.03
CA MET A 115 -0.30 14.49 -2.98
C MET A 115 -0.46 15.06 -1.56
N LYS A 116 -0.36 16.37 -1.38
CA LYS A 116 -0.60 17.04 -0.08
C LYS A 116 -2.01 16.82 0.50
N GLU A 117 -3.00 16.46 -0.33
CA GLU A 117 -4.37 16.22 0.15
C GLU A 117 -4.44 14.95 1.02
N LEU A 118 -3.57 13.94 0.77
CA LEU A 118 -3.42 12.79 1.67
C LEU A 118 -2.87 13.22 3.03
N THR A 119 -1.82 14.04 3.05
CA THR A 119 -1.26 14.57 4.31
C THR A 119 -2.30 15.34 5.11
N LYS A 120 -3.09 16.20 4.45
CA LYS A 120 -4.17 16.94 5.13
C LYS A 120 -5.20 16.00 5.76
N GLU A 121 -5.61 14.95 5.05
CA GLU A 121 -6.57 13.99 5.57
C GLU A 121 -5.98 13.16 6.72
N MET A 122 -4.70 12.78 6.64
CA MET A 122 -4.01 12.09 7.73
C MET A 122 -3.96 12.97 9.00
N LEU A 123 -3.55 14.24 8.86
CA LEU A 123 -3.55 15.21 9.97
C LEU A 123 -4.94 15.40 10.56
N ARG A 124 -5.98 15.50 9.72
CA ARG A 124 -7.37 15.59 10.17
C ARG A 124 -7.80 14.39 11.00
N ARG A 125 -7.25 13.18 10.73
CA ARG A 125 -7.49 11.95 11.49
C ARG A 125 -6.58 11.79 12.71
N GLY A 126 -5.69 12.75 12.98
CA GLY A 126 -4.82 12.75 14.15
C GLY A 126 -3.56 11.89 13.98
N TYR A 127 -3.12 11.64 12.74
CA TYR A 127 -1.82 11.01 12.50
C TYR A 127 -0.70 11.91 13.00
N THR A 128 0.31 11.32 13.64
CA THR A 128 1.51 12.01 14.05
C THR A 128 2.44 12.28 12.86
N ASP A 129 3.35 13.25 13.00
CA ASP A 129 4.36 13.53 11.98
C ASP A 129 5.21 12.28 11.68
N GLU A 130 5.55 11.50 12.70
CA GLU A 130 6.29 10.24 12.54
C GLU A 130 5.52 9.23 11.66
N GLU A 131 4.22 9.04 11.89
CA GLU A 131 3.39 8.15 11.07
C GLU A 131 3.30 8.63 9.61
N ILE A 132 3.20 9.94 9.41
CA ILE A 132 3.17 10.55 8.07
C ILE A 132 4.52 10.35 7.35
N GLU A 133 5.64 10.52 8.03
CA GLU A 133 6.98 10.26 7.47
C GLU A 133 7.17 8.78 7.10
N HIS A 134 6.69 7.86 7.93
CA HIS A 134 6.68 6.42 7.62
C HIS A 134 5.89 6.14 6.34
N PHE A 135 4.68 6.66 6.25
CA PHE A 135 3.80 6.50 5.08
C PHE A 135 4.42 7.07 3.80
N TRP A 136 5.05 8.26 3.87
CA TRP A 136 5.59 8.94 2.68
C TRP A 136 6.88 8.33 2.13
N GLY A 137 7.68 7.65 2.94
CA GLY A 137 8.92 7.12 2.38
C GLY A 137 9.76 6.26 3.29
N LYS A 138 9.78 6.49 4.61
CA LYS A 138 10.64 5.74 5.53
C LYS A 138 10.44 4.23 5.41
N ASN A 139 9.18 3.78 5.26
CA ASN A 139 8.86 2.36 5.12
C ASN A 139 9.42 1.74 3.84
N PHE A 140 9.28 2.41 2.71
CA PHE A 140 9.83 1.91 1.44
C PHE A 140 11.36 1.92 1.45
N ILE A 141 11.99 2.99 1.97
CA ILE A 141 13.45 3.09 2.09
C ILE A 141 14.01 1.96 2.98
N ARG A 142 13.30 1.60 4.06
CA ARG A 142 13.68 0.46 4.91
C ARG A 142 13.73 -0.85 4.11
N VAL A 143 12.70 -1.11 3.32
CA VAL A 143 12.65 -2.30 2.45
C VAL A 143 13.75 -2.26 1.40
N PHE A 144 13.98 -1.11 0.77
CA PHE A 144 15.01 -0.93 -0.24
C PHE A 144 16.39 -1.30 0.31
N LYS A 145 16.76 -0.74 1.48
CA LYS A 145 18.03 -1.04 2.17
C LYS A 145 18.17 -2.51 2.53
N ALA A 146 17.11 -3.12 3.08
CA ALA A 146 17.14 -4.53 3.45
C ALA A 146 17.31 -5.46 2.23
N VAL A 147 16.81 -5.05 1.05
CA VAL A 147 17.03 -5.80 -0.20
C VAL A 147 18.45 -5.62 -0.73
N GLU A 148 19.04 -4.44 -0.61
CA GLU A 148 20.45 -4.20 -0.94
C GLU A 148 21.38 -5.06 -0.07
N GLU A 149 21.20 -5.03 1.24
CA GLU A 149 21.95 -5.87 2.20
C GLU A 149 21.84 -7.36 1.92
N ALA A 150 20.65 -7.82 1.47
CA ALA A 150 20.44 -9.22 1.10
C ALA A 150 21.10 -9.61 -0.22
N ALA A 151 21.41 -8.65 -1.09
CA ALA A 151 22.07 -8.88 -2.37
C ALA A 151 23.60 -9.00 -2.24
N GLU A 152 24.16 -8.51 -1.14
CA GLU A 152 25.62 -8.55 -0.85
C GLU A 152 26.06 -9.86 -0.19
N LYS A 153 25.09 -10.71 0.18
CA LYS A 153 25.30 -12.04 0.83
C LYS A 153 25.16 -13.18 -0.19
#